data_d0398de9598fd357ed6f405f86974b45
#
_entry.id   d0398de9598fd357ed6f405f86974b45
#
_cell.length_a   1.000
_cell.length_b   1.000
_cell.length_c   1.000
_cell.angle_alpha   90.00
_cell.angle_beta   90.00
_cell.angle_gamma   90.00
#
_symmetry.space_group_name_H-M   'P 1'
#
loop_
_entity.id
_entity.type
_entity.pdbx_description
1 polymer ?
#
loop_
_entity_poly.entity_id
_entity_poly.type
_entity_poly.pdbx_seq_one_letter_code
_entity_poly.pdbx_strand_id
1 'polypeptide(L)'
;MSMKALVIGSNSFSGSHFVAEALRAGHQVWGVSRSEEPASVFLPYRWPDASTGKPLANPENFEFQAVDLNTQLTALLELIDRVQPAIIVNFAAQGMVAESWLNPTHWYQTNVVSQVALHDALRQRHFLQKYVHVTTPEVYGSTDEGWIRERNHFAPSTPYAVSRA
;
A
#
# COMPACT_ATOMS: atom_id res chain seq x y z
N MET A 1 19.69 -1.00 11.71
CA MET A 1 19.88 -2.08 10.71
C MET A 1 19.01 -1.77 9.50
N SER A 2 19.55 -1.89 8.28
CA SER A 2 18.75 -1.75 7.05
C SER A 2 17.85 -2.98 6.89
N MET A 3 16.59 -2.76 6.48
CA MET A 3 15.63 -3.81 6.19
C MET A 3 15.16 -3.68 4.74
N LYS A 4 14.70 -4.80 4.18
CA LYS A 4 14.00 -4.81 2.90
C LYS A 4 12.50 -4.64 3.16
N ALA A 5 11.90 -3.62 2.55
CA ALA A 5 10.47 -3.33 2.63
C ALA A 5 9.85 -3.34 1.23
N LEU A 6 8.67 -3.91 1.09
CA LEU A 6 7.87 -3.81 -0.14
C LEU A 6 6.63 -2.96 0.17
N VAL A 7 6.37 -1.98 -0.69
CA VAL A 7 5.26 -1.03 -0.54
C VAL A 7 4.30 -1.19 -1.71
N ILE A 8 3.12 -1.75 -1.46
CA ILE A 8 2.06 -1.89 -2.45
C ILE A 8 1.20 -0.62 -2.41
N GLY A 9 1.01 0.03 -3.55
CA GLY A 9 0.42 1.37 -3.61
C GLY A 9 1.42 2.50 -3.37
N SER A 10 2.69 2.28 -3.73
CA SER A 10 3.80 3.22 -3.56
C SER A 10 3.59 4.58 -4.25
N ASN A 11 2.78 4.64 -5.31
CA ASN A 11 2.45 5.88 -6.02
C ASN A 11 1.30 6.67 -5.39
N SER A 12 0.61 6.10 -4.37
CA SER A 12 -0.43 6.83 -3.64
C SER A 12 0.17 7.93 -2.77
N PHE A 13 -0.64 8.92 -2.38
CA PHE A 13 -0.18 9.99 -1.49
C PHE A 13 0.52 9.42 -0.24
N SER A 14 -0.16 8.60 0.53
CA SER A 14 0.41 8.03 1.76
C SER A 14 1.55 7.05 1.49
N GLY A 15 1.42 6.22 0.43
CA GLY A 15 2.47 5.26 0.05
C GLY A 15 3.77 5.93 -0.35
N SER A 16 3.70 7.00 -1.14
CA SER A 16 4.90 7.73 -1.60
C SER A 16 5.62 8.46 -0.47
N HIS A 17 4.88 9.01 0.49
CA HIS A 17 5.47 9.58 1.71
C HIS A 17 6.11 8.50 2.60
N PHE A 18 5.44 7.35 2.75
CA PHE A 18 6.03 6.23 3.49
C PHE A 18 7.32 5.72 2.85
N VAL A 19 7.36 5.58 1.51
CA VAL A 19 8.60 5.24 0.78
C VAL A 19 9.71 6.24 1.08
N ALA A 20 9.41 7.55 1.02
CA ALA A 20 10.40 8.58 1.31
C ALA A 20 10.97 8.46 2.73
N GLU A 21 10.13 8.24 3.74
CA GLU A 21 10.59 8.08 5.12
C GLU A 21 11.39 6.79 5.32
N ALA A 22 10.98 5.68 4.71
CA ALA A 22 11.72 4.42 4.77
C ALA A 22 13.12 4.55 4.17
N LEU A 23 13.25 5.26 3.05
CA LEU A 23 14.55 5.54 2.41
C LEU A 23 15.42 6.47 3.28
N ARG A 24 14.84 7.53 3.91
CA ARG A 24 15.56 8.39 4.88
C ARG A 24 16.08 7.60 6.08
N ALA A 25 15.32 6.60 6.51
CA ALA A 25 15.72 5.70 7.58
C ALA A 25 16.79 4.66 7.16
N GLY A 26 17.25 4.69 5.91
CA GLY A 26 18.30 3.81 5.38
C GLY A 26 17.83 2.41 5.02
N HIS A 27 16.52 2.23 4.76
CA HIS A 27 15.98 0.95 4.29
C HIS A 27 16.08 0.79 2.77
N GLN A 28 16.06 -0.44 2.29
CA GLN A 28 15.88 -0.76 0.88
C GLN A 28 14.38 -0.97 0.61
N VAL A 29 13.83 -0.31 -0.41
CA VAL A 29 12.40 -0.31 -0.68
C VAL A 29 12.10 -0.76 -2.11
N TRP A 30 11.14 -1.64 -2.25
CA TRP A 30 10.51 -2.00 -3.52
C TRP A 30 9.10 -1.42 -3.55
N GLY A 31 8.86 -0.55 -4.54
CA GLY A 31 7.56 0.08 -4.75
C GLY A 31 6.76 -0.67 -5.82
N VAL A 32 5.50 -0.90 -5.54
CA VAL A 32 4.55 -1.50 -6.50
C VAL A 32 3.29 -0.64 -6.58
N SER A 33 2.83 -0.37 -7.78
CA SER A 33 1.54 0.29 -8.04
C SER A 33 0.94 -0.21 -9.34
N ARG A 34 -0.37 -0.08 -9.50
CA ARG A 34 -1.09 -0.50 -10.70
C ARG A 34 -0.63 0.20 -11.98
N SER A 35 -0.27 1.46 -11.89
CA SER A 35 0.21 2.29 -13.00
C SER A 35 1.66 2.68 -12.82
N GLU A 36 2.31 3.05 -13.90
CA GLU A 36 3.64 3.66 -13.88
C GLU A 36 3.73 4.86 -12.92
N GLU A 37 4.93 5.21 -12.52
CA GLU A 37 5.17 6.37 -11.67
C GLU A 37 4.64 7.64 -12.35
N PRO A 38 3.83 8.46 -11.65
CA PRO A 38 3.44 9.77 -12.14
C PRO A 38 4.64 10.74 -12.16
N ALA A 39 4.41 11.99 -12.58
CA ALA A 39 5.45 13.01 -12.54
C ALA A 39 6.08 13.13 -11.14
N SER A 40 7.40 13.31 -11.09
CA SER A 40 8.20 13.30 -9.84
C SER A 40 7.71 14.29 -8.78
N VAL A 41 7.03 15.36 -9.18
CA VAL A 41 6.44 16.34 -8.25
C VAL A 41 5.43 15.71 -7.28
N PHE A 42 4.79 14.61 -7.67
CA PHE A 42 3.83 13.87 -6.84
C PHE A 42 4.48 12.76 -5.99
N LEU A 43 5.79 12.55 -6.13
CA LEU A 43 6.50 11.44 -5.51
C LEU A 43 7.59 11.96 -4.57
N PRO A 44 7.32 12.14 -3.26
CA PRO A 44 8.29 12.64 -2.28
C PRO A 44 9.65 11.92 -2.29
N TYR A 45 9.69 10.65 -2.60
CA TYR A 45 10.93 9.89 -2.70
C TYR A 45 11.77 10.23 -3.96
N ARG A 46 11.18 10.93 -4.95
CA ARG A 46 11.87 11.47 -6.13
C ARG A 46 12.34 12.92 -5.93
N TRP A 47 11.95 13.56 -4.81
CA TRP A 47 12.39 14.92 -4.52
C TRP A 47 13.86 14.96 -4.08
N PRO A 48 14.56 16.07 -4.34
CA PRO A 48 15.90 16.25 -3.83
C PRO A 48 15.93 16.19 -2.30
N ASP A 49 16.82 15.40 -1.76
CA ASP A 49 17.14 15.42 -0.34
C ASP A 49 17.85 16.72 0.03
N ALA A 50 17.45 17.37 1.11
CA ALA A 50 17.96 18.67 1.51
C ALA A 50 19.47 18.67 1.80
N SER A 51 20.05 17.54 2.18
CA SER A 51 21.46 17.42 2.54
C SER A 51 22.36 17.12 1.34
N THR A 52 21.84 16.35 0.38
CA THR A 52 22.64 15.82 -0.74
C THR A 52 22.31 16.45 -2.09
N GLY A 53 21.15 17.11 -2.21
CA GLY A 53 20.62 17.63 -3.46
C GLY A 53 20.19 16.55 -4.48
N LYS A 54 20.26 15.27 -4.12
CA LYS A 54 19.89 14.13 -4.98
C LYS A 54 18.57 13.51 -4.53
N PRO A 55 17.81 12.86 -5.42
CA PRO A 55 16.61 12.12 -5.03
C PRO A 55 16.93 11.08 -3.95
N LEU A 56 16.02 10.91 -2.99
CA LEU A 56 16.11 9.87 -1.96
C LEU A 56 16.16 8.47 -2.59
N ALA A 57 15.27 8.23 -3.56
CA ALA A 57 15.24 6.99 -4.32
C ALA A 57 16.34 6.97 -5.40
N ASN A 58 17.17 5.96 -5.37
CA ASN A 58 18.21 5.69 -6.36
C ASN A 58 18.28 4.17 -6.63
N PRO A 59 19.00 3.71 -7.68
CA PRO A 59 19.05 2.29 -8.04
C PRO A 59 19.59 1.35 -6.95
N GLU A 60 20.31 1.87 -5.97
CA GLU A 60 20.90 1.06 -4.90
C GLU A 60 19.91 0.77 -3.77
N ASN A 61 18.91 1.64 -3.57
CA ASN A 61 17.99 1.59 -2.43
C ASN A 61 16.51 1.49 -2.81
N PHE A 62 16.16 1.74 -4.10
CA PHE A 62 14.77 1.74 -4.56
C PHE A 62 14.61 1.14 -5.95
N GLU A 63 13.66 0.22 -6.08
CA GLU A 63 13.18 -0.35 -7.34
C GLU A 63 11.66 -0.18 -7.41
N PHE A 64 11.14 0.24 -8.57
CA PHE A 64 9.70 0.33 -8.83
C PHE A 64 9.28 -0.69 -9.90
N GLN A 65 8.11 -1.28 -9.70
CA GLN A 65 7.49 -2.16 -10.69
C GLN A 65 5.98 -1.85 -10.80
N ALA A 66 5.51 -1.62 -12.02
CA ALA A 66 4.07 -1.49 -12.27
C ALA A 66 3.44 -2.88 -12.26
N VAL A 67 2.52 -3.13 -11.30
CA VAL A 67 1.80 -4.40 -11.16
C VAL A 67 0.38 -4.13 -10.67
N ASP A 68 -0.61 -4.61 -11.40
CA ASP A 68 -2.01 -4.59 -10.97
C ASP A 68 -2.33 -5.82 -10.13
N LEU A 69 -2.63 -5.60 -8.86
CA LEU A 69 -2.99 -6.66 -7.92
C LEU A 69 -4.20 -7.50 -8.37
N ASN A 70 -5.11 -6.92 -9.15
CA ASN A 70 -6.32 -7.61 -9.61
C ASN A 70 -6.03 -8.64 -10.71
N THR A 71 -5.00 -8.43 -11.52
CA THR A 71 -4.75 -9.21 -12.74
C THR A 71 -3.34 -9.81 -12.82
N GLN A 72 -2.41 -9.34 -12.00
CA GLN A 72 -1.00 -9.69 -12.08
C GLN A 72 -0.44 -10.20 -10.73
N LEU A 73 -1.26 -10.92 -9.95
CA LEU A 73 -0.84 -11.45 -8.65
C LEU A 73 0.42 -12.31 -8.76
N THR A 74 0.54 -13.13 -9.81
CA THR A 74 1.73 -13.96 -10.03
C THR A 74 3.01 -13.13 -10.13
N ALA A 75 2.99 -12.04 -10.92
CA ALA A 75 4.14 -11.14 -11.04
C ALA A 75 4.50 -10.48 -9.70
N LEU A 76 3.49 -10.10 -8.90
CA LEU A 76 3.74 -9.59 -7.55
C LEU A 76 4.40 -10.65 -6.65
N LEU A 77 3.95 -11.89 -6.72
CA LEU A 77 4.51 -12.98 -5.91
C LEU A 77 5.94 -13.32 -6.34
N GLU A 78 6.25 -13.32 -7.63
CA GLU A 78 7.61 -13.48 -8.15
C GLU A 78 8.55 -12.37 -7.65
N LEU A 79 8.08 -11.11 -7.62
CA LEU A 79 8.82 -10.01 -7.02
C LEU A 79 9.05 -10.24 -5.53
N ILE A 80 8.01 -10.62 -4.78
CA ILE A 80 8.10 -10.89 -3.34
C ILE A 80 9.10 -12.03 -3.06
N ASP A 81 9.06 -13.11 -3.83
CA ASP A 81 9.95 -14.27 -3.68
C ASP A 81 11.40 -13.92 -4.05
N ARG A 82 11.62 -13.06 -5.05
CA ARG A 82 12.96 -12.56 -5.44
C ARG A 82 13.54 -11.64 -4.37
N VAL A 83 12.74 -10.73 -3.83
CA VAL A 83 13.19 -9.71 -2.88
C VAL A 83 13.30 -10.26 -1.45
N GLN A 84 12.37 -11.12 -1.06
CA GLN A 84 12.18 -11.60 0.31
C GLN A 84 12.10 -10.45 1.34
N PRO A 85 11.11 -9.56 1.22
CA PRO A 85 10.99 -8.42 2.12
C PRO A 85 10.65 -8.87 3.55
N ALA A 86 11.29 -8.28 4.55
CA ALA A 86 10.93 -8.50 5.94
C ALA A 86 9.57 -7.87 6.28
N ILE A 87 9.22 -6.78 5.60
CA ILE A 87 7.98 -6.02 5.84
C ILE A 87 7.29 -5.75 4.49
N ILE A 88 5.98 -5.96 4.46
CA ILE A 88 5.10 -5.48 3.38
C ILE A 88 4.15 -4.46 3.97
N VAL A 89 4.06 -3.27 3.35
CA VAL A 89 3.08 -2.25 3.70
C VAL A 89 2.16 -2.02 2.51
N ASN A 90 0.87 -2.24 2.69
CA ASN A 90 -0.11 -2.20 1.62
C ASN A 90 -1.03 -0.98 1.77
N PHE A 91 -0.84 0.00 0.88
CA PHE A 91 -1.69 1.17 0.69
C PHE A 91 -2.66 1.00 -0.50
N ALA A 92 -2.53 -0.10 -1.27
CA ALA A 92 -3.35 -0.30 -2.46
C ALA A 92 -4.81 -0.52 -2.09
N ALA A 93 -5.65 0.32 -2.65
CA ALA A 93 -7.10 0.25 -2.50
C ALA A 93 -7.79 0.92 -3.70
N GLN A 94 -9.00 0.46 -4.00
CA GLN A 94 -9.95 1.24 -4.75
C GLN A 94 -10.58 2.23 -3.76
N GLY A 95 -10.22 3.52 -3.91
CA GLY A 95 -10.73 4.62 -3.08
C GLY A 95 -12.04 5.20 -3.58
N MET A 96 -12.39 6.42 -3.14
CA MET A 96 -13.56 7.21 -3.56
C MET A 96 -14.90 6.62 -3.08
N VAL A 97 -15.46 7.25 -2.05
CA VAL A 97 -16.66 6.76 -1.35
C VAL A 97 -17.91 6.83 -2.23
N ALA A 98 -18.15 7.98 -2.86
CA ALA A 98 -19.37 8.22 -3.64
C ALA A 98 -19.48 7.26 -4.84
N GLU A 99 -18.39 7.06 -5.56
CA GLU A 99 -18.33 6.19 -6.72
C GLU A 99 -18.51 4.70 -6.36
N SER A 100 -18.24 4.33 -5.11
CA SER A 100 -18.45 2.94 -4.64
C SER A 100 -19.92 2.51 -4.70
N TRP A 101 -20.87 3.45 -4.67
CA TRP A 101 -22.29 3.18 -4.84
C TRP A 101 -22.68 2.90 -6.30
N LEU A 102 -21.91 3.42 -7.26
CA LEU A 102 -22.19 3.23 -8.70
C LEU A 102 -21.76 1.84 -9.18
N ASN A 103 -20.59 1.37 -8.72
CA ASN A 103 -20.00 0.09 -9.14
C ASN A 103 -19.36 -0.65 -7.96
N PRO A 104 -20.11 -1.09 -6.96
CA PRO A 104 -19.55 -1.67 -5.74
C PRO A 104 -18.65 -2.89 -5.99
N THR A 105 -18.92 -3.67 -7.04
CA THR A 105 -18.12 -4.85 -7.40
C THR A 105 -16.64 -4.52 -7.65
N HIS A 106 -16.30 -3.36 -8.19
CA HIS A 106 -14.93 -2.95 -8.41
C HIS A 106 -14.18 -2.76 -7.08
N TRP A 107 -14.88 -2.21 -6.05
CA TRP A 107 -14.32 -2.04 -4.72
C TRP A 107 -14.09 -3.38 -4.04
N TYR A 108 -15.08 -4.29 -4.11
CA TYR A 108 -14.94 -5.63 -3.55
C TYR A 108 -13.87 -6.44 -4.27
N GLN A 109 -13.75 -6.32 -5.60
CA GLN A 109 -12.68 -7.00 -6.34
C GLN A 109 -11.30 -6.57 -5.83
N THR A 110 -11.04 -5.26 -5.76
CA THR A 110 -9.70 -4.74 -5.37
C THR A 110 -9.45 -4.86 -3.87
N ASN A 111 -10.44 -4.47 -3.05
CA ASN A 111 -10.22 -4.32 -1.61
C ASN A 111 -10.45 -5.60 -0.83
N VAL A 112 -11.15 -6.59 -1.40
CA VAL A 112 -11.45 -7.86 -0.74
C VAL A 112 -10.84 -9.03 -1.50
N VAL A 113 -11.34 -9.34 -2.70
CA VAL A 113 -10.98 -10.57 -3.41
C VAL A 113 -9.47 -10.64 -3.69
N SER A 114 -8.91 -9.60 -4.26
CA SER A 114 -7.46 -9.56 -4.56
C SER A 114 -6.60 -9.53 -3.29
N GLN A 115 -7.09 -8.90 -2.22
CA GLN A 115 -6.39 -8.91 -0.93
C GLN A 115 -6.40 -10.29 -0.28
N VAL A 116 -7.52 -11.00 -0.31
CA VAL A 116 -7.62 -12.38 0.20
C VAL A 116 -6.67 -13.30 -0.56
N ALA A 117 -6.63 -13.19 -1.89
CA ALA A 117 -5.71 -13.99 -2.71
C ALA A 117 -4.23 -13.70 -2.38
N LEU A 118 -3.88 -12.42 -2.18
CA LEU A 118 -2.53 -12.04 -1.74
C LEU A 118 -2.22 -12.61 -0.35
N HIS A 119 -3.12 -12.44 0.62
CA HIS A 119 -2.89 -12.92 1.99
C HIS A 119 -2.76 -14.44 2.04
N ASP A 120 -3.57 -15.17 1.30
CA ASP A 120 -3.47 -16.63 1.23
C ASP A 120 -2.11 -17.06 0.69
N ALA A 121 -1.64 -16.43 -0.38
CA ALA A 121 -0.32 -16.70 -0.94
C ALA A 121 0.81 -16.35 0.06
N LEU A 122 0.69 -15.26 0.82
CA LEU A 122 1.72 -14.83 1.78
C LEU A 122 1.88 -15.76 2.98
N ARG A 123 0.86 -16.53 3.36
CA ARG A 123 0.91 -17.45 4.52
C ARG A 123 2.07 -18.46 4.49
N GLN A 124 2.54 -18.81 3.30
CA GLN A 124 3.63 -19.78 3.10
C GLN A 124 5.03 -19.13 3.05
N ARG A 125 5.13 -17.80 3.24
CA ARG A 125 6.38 -17.05 3.09
C ARG A 125 6.97 -16.68 4.44
N HIS A 126 7.78 -17.59 4.99
CA HIS A 126 8.34 -17.48 6.35
C HIS A 126 9.40 -16.37 6.52
N PHE A 127 9.89 -15.76 5.43
CA PHE A 127 10.77 -14.60 5.50
C PHE A 127 10.02 -13.32 5.89
N LEU A 128 8.71 -13.27 5.66
CA LEU A 128 7.87 -12.12 5.98
C LEU A 128 7.63 -12.04 7.49
N GLN A 129 8.14 -10.99 8.12
CA GLN A 129 8.00 -10.77 9.55
C GLN A 129 6.75 -9.96 9.89
N LYS A 130 6.36 -9.04 9.00
CA LYS A 130 5.22 -8.15 9.23
C LYS A 130 4.52 -7.77 7.93
N TYR A 131 3.19 -7.85 7.97
CA TYR A 131 2.32 -7.27 6.96
C TYR A 131 1.47 -6.17 7.60
N VAL A 132 1.48 -4.97 7.00
CA VAL A 132 0.68 -3.83 7.44
C VAL A 132 -0.33 -3.51 6.37
N HIS A 133 -1.61 -3.65 6.69
CA HIS A 133 -2.71 -3.25 5.82
C HIS A 133 -3.22 -1.88 6.26
N VAL A 134 -3.07 -0.88 5.39
CA VAL A 134 -3.57 0.47 5.66
C VAL A 134 -5.03 0.51 5.23
N THR A 135 -5.93 0.77 6.15
CA THR A 135 -7.38 0.86 5.91
C THR A 135 -7.87 2.32 6.01
N THR A 136 -9.10 2.55 6.41
CA THR A 136 -9.76 3.87 6.47
C THR A 136 -10.49 4.05 7.79
N PRO A 137 -10.58 5.27 8.35
CA PRO A 137 -11.40 5.54 9.53
C PRO A 137 -12.89 5.31 9.29
N GLU A 138 -13.36 5.28 8.04
CA GLU A 138 -14.76 5.03 7.70
C GLU A 138 -15.27 3.63 8.11
N VAL A 139 -14.37 2.70 8.39
CA VAL A 139 -14.73 1.38 8.95
C VAL A 139 -15.47 1.50 10.29
N TYR A 140 -15.29 2.61 10.99
CA TYR A 140 -15.99 2.87 12.26
C TYR A 140 -17.42 3.41 12.10
N GLY A 141 -17.81 3.82 10.87
CA GLY A 141 -19.14 4.38 10.58
C GLY A 141 -19.27 5.85 10.94
N SER A 142 -20.51 6.28 11.22
CA SER A 142 -20.82 7.67 11.60
C SER A 142 -20.17 8.04 12.93
N THR A 143 -19.78 9.32 13.03
CA THR A 143 -19.08 9.88 14.19
C THR A 143 -19.93 10.97 14.89
N ASP A 144 -21.22 10.73 14.99
CA ASP A 144 -22.18 11.73 15.53
C ASP A 144 -21.88 12.13 16.99
N GLU A 145 -21.12 11.30 17.71
CA GLU A 145 -20.76 11.52 19.13
C GLU A 145 -19.32 12.04 19.32
N GLY A 146 -18.68 12.59 18.30
CA GLY A 146 -17.33 13.19 18.39
C GLY A 146 -16.20 12.20 18.08
N TRP A 147 -15.14 12.17 18.91
CA TRP A 147 -13.94 11.37 18.66
C TRP A 147 -14.18 9.87 18.87
N ILE A 148 -13.79 9.06 17.90
CA ILE A 148 -13.75 7.59 18.02
C ILE A 148 -12.33 7.16 18.36
N ARG A 149 -12.18 6.37 19.43
CA ARG A 149 -10.95 5.68 19.77
C ARG A 149 -10.81 4.41 18.92
N GLU A 150 -9.58 3.98 18.70
CA GLU A 150 -9.28 2.69 18.07
C GLU A 150 -10.02 1.54 18.78
N ARG A 151 -10.69 0.72 18.00
CA ARG A 151 -11.47 -0.42 18.47
C ARG A 151 -11.60 -1.47 17.37
N ASN A 152 -11.92 -2.69 17.74
CA ASN A 152 -12.16 -3.80 16.79
C ASN A 152 -13.65 -3.99 16.42
N HIS A 153 -14.51 -3.09 16.86
CA HIS A 153 -15.93 -3.07 16.48
C HIS A 153 -16.13 -2.07 15.35
N PHE A 154 -16.36 -2.59 14.13
CA PHE A 154 -16.58 -1.81 12.93
C PHE A 154 -18.07 -1.69 12.62
N ALA A 155 -18.49 -0.56 12.07
CA ALA A 155 -19.87 -0.26 11.67
C ALA A 155 -19.91 0.50 10.32
N PRO A 156 -19.26 -0.03 9.27
CA PRO A 156 -19.13 0.66 7.98
C PRO A 156 -20.51 0.85 7.34
N SER A 157 -20.73 2.02 6.70
CA SER A 157 -22.03 2.40 6.12
C SER A 157 -22.03 2.57 4.60
N THR A 158 -20.87 2.40 3.94
CA THR A 158 -20.74 2.56 2.49
C THR A 158 -20.09 1.32 1.86
N PRO A 159 -20.32 1.01 0.56
CA PRO A 159 -19.64 -0.10 -0.09
C PRO A 159 -18.10 -0.01 0.01
N TYR A 160 -17.54 1.20 -0.11
CA TYR A 160 -16.12 1.43 0.14
C TYR A 160 -15.72 1.02 1.56
N ALA A 161 -16.36 1.57 2.57
CA ALA A 161 -16.03 1.30 3.97
C ALA A 161 -16.17 -0.19 4.33
N VAL A 162 -17.26 -0.85 3.85
CA VAL A 162 -17.45 -2.30 4.04
C VAL A 162 -16.33 -3.10 3.39
N SER A 163 -15.88 -2.73 2.20
CA SER A 163 -14.77 -3.41 1.52
C SER A 163 -13.41 -3.20 2.18
N ARG A 164 -13.32 -2.29 3.15
CA ARG A 164 -12.08 -1.94 3.89
C ARG A 164 -12.09 -2.39 5.36
N ALA A 165 -13.23 -2.85 5.86
CA ALA A 165 -13.42 -3.37 7.23
C ALA A 165 -13.04 -4.88 7.37
#